data_dd6f62f72a098aece94544b777c2bd26
#
_entry.id   dd6f62f72a098aece94544b777c2bd26
#
_cell.length_a   1.000
_cell.length_b   1.000
_cell.length_c   1.000
_cell.angle_alpha   90.00
_cell.angle_beta   90.00
_cell.angle_gamma   90.00
#
_symmetry.space_group_name_H-M   'P 1'
#
loop_
_entity.id
_entity.type
_entity.pdbx_description
1 polymer ?
#
loop_
_entity_poly.entity_id
_entity_poly.type
_entity_poly.pdbx_seq_one_letter_code
_entity_poly.pdbx_strand_id
1 'polypeptide(L)'
;MTYTKQHLIFLTFIAWVSMLGFDFFLHAGLLAKLYLQPSPFLLPPLASFKLIPLGYLSFLLLSVLLVWLMTRLKLAGWRQGIVFGLKLGGLTWGAFVLGLLSISTASFALLFGWFIGQTLESAIAGAVIGSGLEGTRLRRLFGVVLILLLLSVITVIILQSLGIVPTTRIS
;
A
#
# COMPACT_ATOMS: atom_id res chain seq x y z
N MET A 1 23.46 -13.59 6.31
CA MET A 1 23.45 -13.34 4.84
C MET A 1 23.77 -11.87 4.62
N THR A 2 24.75 -11.59 3.76
CA THR A 2 25.12 -10.21 3.40
C THR A 2 24.53 -9.91 2.02
N TYR A 3 23.59 -8.97 1.96
CA TYR A 3 23.00 -8.51 0.71
C TYR A 3 23.79 -7.32 0.16
N THR A 4 23.94 -7.23 -1.17
CA THR A 4 24.53 -6.05 -1.79
C THR A 4 23.58 -4.85 -1.68
N LYS A 5 24.14 -3.62 -1.66
CA LYS A 5 23.32 -2.39 -1.66
C LYS A 5 22.35 -2.35 -2.85
N GLN A 6 22.81 -2.76 -4.04
CA GLN A 6 21.97 -2.80 -5.25
C GLN A 6 20.78 -3.77 -5.09
N HIS A 7 21.00 -4.94 -4.48
CA HIS A 7 19.93 -5.88 -4.19
C HIS A 7 18.86 -5.27 -3.31
N LEU A 8 19.25 -4.62 -2.21
CA LEU A 8 18.30 -3.99 -1.27
C LEU A 8 17.56 -2.82 -1.90
N ILE A 9 18.24 -1.97 -2.69
CA ILE A 9 17.60 -0.85 -3.41
C ILE A 9 16.54 -1.38 -4.38
N PHE A 10 16.89 -2.39 -5.20
CA PHE A 10 15.93 -2.93 -6.15
C PHE A 10 14.78 -3.68 -5.47
N LEU A 11 15.04 -4.37 -4.36
CA LEU A 11 14.01 -5.01 -3.55
C LEU A 11 13.05 -3.98 -2.93
N THR A 12 13.58 -2.86 -2.43
CA THR A 12 12.77 -1.72 -1.95
C THR A 12 11.86 -1.17 -3.05
N PHE A 13 12.41 -1.00 -4.26
CA PHE A 13 11.63 -0.54 -5.41
C PHE A 13 10.50 -1.52 -5.76
N ILE A 14 10.76 -2.83 -5.78
CA ILE A 14 9.73 -3.84 -6.06
C ILE A 14 8.64 -3.82 -4.99
N ALA A 15 9.01 -3.73 -3.72
CA ALA A 15 8.07 -3.63 -2.61
C ALA A 15 7.20 -2.37 -2.72
N TRP A 16 7.81 -1.23 -3.03
CA TRP A 16 7.09 0.01 -3.28
C TRP A 16 6.08 -0.11 -4.43
N VAL A 17 6.48 -0.68 -5.57
CA VAL A 17 5.56 -0.91 -6.70
C VAL A 17 4.40 -1.84 -6.31
N SER A 18 4.64 -2.84 -5.45
CA SER A 18 3.56 -3.71 -4.96
C SER A 18 2.55 -2.96 -4.08
N MET A 19 3.02 -2.01 -3.26
CA MET A 19 2.15 -1.13 -2.49
C MET A 19 1.30 -0.25 -3.40
N LEU A 20 1.92 0.42 -4.40
CA LEU A 20 1.19 1.27 -5.34
C LEU A 20 0.08 0.51 -6.09
N GLY A 21 0.35 -0.74 -6.48
CA GLY A 21 -0.64 -1.56 -7.17
C GLY A 21 -1.86 -1.87 -6.30
N PHE A 22 -1.63 -2.21 -5.03
CA PHE A 22 -2.70 -2.48 -4.09
C PHE A 22 -3.41 -1.20 -3.63
N ASP A 23 -2.66 -0.13 -3.37
CA ASP A 23 -3.20 1.19 -3.01
C ASP A 23 -4.17 1.72 -4.06
N PHE A 24 -3.81 1.60 -5.34
CA PHE A 24 -4.70 1.97 -6.42
C PHE A 24 -6.02 1.19 -6.38
N PHE A 25 -5.96 -0.13 -6.19
CA PHE A 25 -7.17 -0.96 -6.05
C PHE A 25 -7.98 -0.58 -4.81
N LEU A 26 -7.31 -0.31 -3.69
CA LEU A 26 -7.96 0.08 -2.45
C LEU A 26 -8.69 1.41 -2.60
N HIS A 27 -8.01 2.45 -3.07
CA HIS A 27 -8.55 3.81 -3.07
C HIS A 27 -9.45 4.10 -4.27
N ALA A 28 -9.09 3.66 -5.48
CA ALA A 28 -9.91 3.85 -6.67
C ALA A 28 -10.98 2.76 -6.86
N GLY A 29 -10.91 1.67 -6.10
CA GLY A 29 -11.86 0.56 -6.09
C GLY A 29 -12.69 0.53 -4.80
N LEU A 30 -12.18 -0.10 -3.76
CA LEU A 30 -12.95 -0.45 -2.55
C LEU A 30 -13.43 0.78 -1.78
N LEU A 31 -12.61 1.79 -1.59
CA LEU A 31 -12.92 2.99 -0.81
C LEU A 31 -13.45 4.16 -1.64
N ALA A 32 -13.54 4.01 -2.98
CA ALA A 32 -13.90 5.11 -3.88
C ALA A 32 -15.21 5.81 -3.50
N LYS A 33 -16.23 5.05 -3.05
CA LYS A 33 -17.51 5.62 -2.61
C LYS A 33 -17.39 6.48 -1.36
N LEU A 34 -16.45 6.16 -0.47
CA LEU A 34 -16.23 6.94 0.77
C LEU A 34 -15.62 8.31 0.48
N TYR A 35 -14.80 8.41 -0.59
CA TYR A 35 -14.19 9.67 -1.01
C TYR A 35 -15.16 10.64 -1.70
N LEU A 36 -16.33 10.15 -2.14
CA LEU A 36 -17.38 11.02 -2.69
C LEU A 36 -18.26 11.63 -1.61
N GLN A 37 -18.19 11.16 -0.37
CA GLN A 37 -18.96 11.72 0.72
C GLN A 37 -18.37 13.10 1.11
N PRO A 38 -19.21 14.14 1.27
CA PRO A 38 -18.73 15.42 1.76
C PRO A 38 -18.01 15.24 3.11
N SER A 39 -16.79 15.72 3.18
CA SER A 39 -15.98 15.59 4.38
C SER A 39 -15.16 16.86 4.60
N PRO A 40 -15.26 17.51 5.77
CA PRO A 40 -14.38 18.63 6.13
C PRO A 40 -12.94 18.18 6.38
N PHE A 41 -12.71 16.87 6.50
CA PHE A 41 -11.39 16.29 6.75
C PHE A 41 -10.57 16.08 5.47
N LEU A 42 -11.23 15.72 4.37
CA LEU A 42 -10.54 15.45 3.10
C LEU A 42 -10.40 16.71 2.25
N LEU A 43 -9.28 16.80 1.55
CA LEU A 43 -9.10 17.82 0.52
C LEU A 43 -10.09 17.60 -0.63
N PRO A 44 -10.50 18.69 -1.33
CA PRO A 44 -11.26 18.57 -2.56
C PRO A 44 -10.54 17.66 -3.58
N PRO A 45 -11.28 16.91 -4.44
CA PRO A 45 -10.68 15.92 -5.34
C PRO A 45 -9.53 16.45 -6.22
N LEU A 46 -9.69 17.67 -6.79
CA LEU A 46 -8.65 18.27 -7.62
C LEU A 46 -7.37 18.62 -6.83
N ALA A 47 -7.51 19.04 -5.57
CA ALA A 47 -6.36 19.34 -4.71
C ALA A 47 -5.66 18.05 -4.27
N SER A 48 -6.42 17.01 -3.88
CA SER A 48 -5.87 15.70 -3.52
C SER A 48 -5.12 15.06 -4.70
N PHE A 49 -5.66 15.15 -5.91
CA PHE A 49 -5.03 14.59 -7.11
C PHE A 49 -3.61 15.12 -7.33
N LYS A 50 -3.39 16.42 -7.10
CA LYS A 50 -2.06 17.05 -7.22
C LYS A 50 -1.06 16.53 -6.18
N LEU A 51 -1.55 15.97 -5.06
CA LEU A 51 -0.74 15.48 -3.95
C LEU A 51 -0.52 13.96 -3.97
N ILE A 52 -1.09 13.23 -4.94
CA ILE A 52 -0.87 11.80 -5.11
C ILE A 52 0.63 11.42 -5.11
N PRO A 53 1.53 12.14 -5.81
CA PRO A 53 2.96 11.82 -5.75
C PRO A 53 3.56 11.87 -4.35
N LEU A 54 3.04 12.75 -3.48
CA LEU A 54 3.47 12.82 -2.07
C LEU A 54 3.02 11.58 -1.28
N GLY A 55 1.80 11.08 -1.53
CA GLY A 55 1.33 9.81 -0.99
C GLY A 55 2.21 8.64 -1.43
N TYR A 56 2.57 8.59 -2.70
CA TYR A 56 3.46 7.55 -3.22
C TYR A 56 4.87 7.61 -2.62
N LEU A 57 5.37 8.81 -2.33
CA LEU A 57 6.63 8.98 -1.61
C LEU A 57 6.55 8.42 -0.18
N SER A 58 5.42 8.56 0.51
CA SER A 58 5.24 7.98 1.84
C SER A 58 5.36 6.46 1.83
N PHE A 59 4.80 5.78 0.81
CA PHE A 59 4.97 4.33 0.63
C PHE A 59 6.40 3.92 0.31
N LEU A 60 7.16 4.76 -0.39
CA LEU A 60 8.59 4.50 -0.59
C LEU A 60 9.33 4.50 0.75
N LEU A 61 9.05 5.47 1.62
CA LEU A 61 9.65 5.52 2.96
C LEU A 61 9.26 4.30 3.80
N LEU A 62 8.00 3.88 3.72
CA LEU A 62 7.54 2.66 4.42
C LEU A 62 8.21 1.40 3.87
N SER A 63 8.41 1.32 2.54
CA SER A 63 9.15 0.21 1.91
C SER A 63 10.60 0.17 2.37
N VAL A 64 11.27 1.32 2.47
CA VAL A 64 12.63 1.44 3.03
C VAL A 64 12.65 0.94 4.47
N LEU A 65 11.70 1.37 5.31
CA LEU A 65 11.58 0.94 6.70
C LEU A 65 11.40 -0.58 6.82
N LEU A 66 10.49 -1.16 6.02
CA LEU A 66 10.24 -2.60 6.01
C LEU A 66 11.50 -3.39 5.62
N VAL A 67 12.17 -3.01 4.52
CA VAL A 67 13.42 -3.67 4.08
C VAL A 67 14.49 -3.57 5.16
N TRP A 68 14.66 -2.38 5.74
CA TRP A 68 15.64 -2.16 6.79
C TRP A 68 15.37 -3.03 8.02
N LEU A 69 14.14 -3.03 8.54
CA LEU A 69 13.76 -3.82 9.72
C LEU A 69 13.86 -5.32 9.45
N MET A 70 13.32 -5.83 8.33
CA MET A 70 13.36 -7.26 8.01
C MET A 70 14.80 -7.74 7.81
N THR A 71 15.67 -6.92 7.22
CA THR A 71 17.09 -7.25 7.10
C THR A 71 17.77 -7.30 8.47
N ARG A 72 17.50 -6.34 9.35
CA ARG A 72 18.06 -6.30 10.71
C ARG A 72 17.57 -7.45 11.58
N LEU A 73 16.30 -7.82 11.47
CA LEU A 73 15.70 -8.92 12.21
C LEU A 73 15.96 -10.30 11.56
N LYS A 74 16.66 -10.32 10.41
CA LYS A 74 16.97 -11.54 9.65
C LYS A 74 15.72 -12.32 9.23
N LEU A 75 14.63 -11.62 8.94
CA LEU A 75 13.38 -12.21 8.49
C LEU A 75 13.45 -12.46 6.98
N ALA A 76 13.29 -13.72 6.57
CA ALA A 76 13.28 -14.15 5.17
C ALA A 76 12.14 -15.13 4.93
N GLY A 77 11.65 -15.19 3.67
CA GLY A 77 10.50 -16.00 3.31
C GLY A 77 9.18 -15.22 3.32
N TRP A 78 8.34 -15.52 2.33
CA TRP A 78 7.08 -14.79 2.13
C TRP A 78 6.12 -14.84 3.32
N ARG A 79 6.05 -16.00 4.03
CA ARG A 79 5.19 -16.17 5.21
C ARG A 79 5.63 -15.27 6.37
N GLN A 80 6.94 -15.27 6.67
CA GLN A 80 7.48 -14.41 7.72
C GLN A 80 7.28 -12.93 7.36
N GLY A 81 7.45 -12.60 6.07
CA GLY A 81 7.21 -11.26 5.55
C GLY A 81 5.77 -10.80 5.73
N ILE A 82 4.77 -11.64 5.38
CA ILE A 82 3.35 -11.34 5.63
C ILE A 82 3.09 -11.08 7.12
N VAL A 83 3.50 -12.00 7.98
CA VAL A 83 3.25 -11.89 9.42
C VAL A 83 3.90 -10.63 9.99
N PHE A 84 5.12 -10.31 9.56
CA PHE A 84 5.81 -9.10 9.99
C PHE A 84 5.10 -7.84 9.47
N GLY A 85 4.73 -7.81 8.19
CA GLY A 85 3.99 -6.71 7.58
C GLY A 85 2.63 -6.47 8.24
N LEU A 86 1.87 -7.54 8.55
CA LEU A 86 0.61 -7.43 9.30
C LEU A 86 0.82 -6.84 10.70
N LYS A 87 1.84 -7.29 11.43
CA LYS A 87 2.14 -6.77 12.77
C LYS A 87 2.56 -5.30 12.72
N LEU A 88 3.50 -4.97 11.84
CA LEU A 88 4.00 -3.60 11.73
C LEU A 88 2.89 -2.67 11.21
N GLY A 89 2.21 -3.05 10.12
CA GLY A 89 1.10 -2.30 9.55
C GLY A 89 -0.03 -2.11 10.55
N GLY A 90 -0.47 -3.19 11.21
CA GLY A 90 -1.53 -3.13 12.21
C GLY A 90 -1.20 -2.21 13.39
N LEU A 91 0.04 -2.24 13.90
CA LEU A 91 0.45 -1.37 14.99
C LEU A 91 0.59 0.09 14.55
N THR A 92 1.24 0.35 13.42
CA THR A 92 1.48 1.72 12.93
C THR A 92 0.19 2.39 12.50
N TRP A 93 -0.61 1.72 11.66
CA TRP A 93 -1.88 2.27 11.20
C TRP A 93 -2.96 2.25 12.26
N GLY A 94 -2.95 1.27 13.16
CA GLY A 94 -3.83 1.26 14.33
C GLY A 94 -3.59 2.47 15.23
N ALA A 95 -2.34 2.75 15.59
CA ALA A 95 -1.98 3.94 16.37
C ALA A 95 -2.35 5.24 15.64
N PHE A 96 -2.08 5.32 14.33
CA PHE A 96 -2.40 6.50 13.52
C PHE A 96 -3.91 6.75 13.43
N VAL A 97 -4.70 5.70 13.15
CA VAL A 97 -6.16 5.80 13.04
C VAL A 97 -6.80 6.15 14.38
N LEU A 98 -6.36 5.55 15.49
CA LEU A 98 -6.83 5.91 16.83
C LEU A 98 -6.51 7.38 17.15
N GLY A 99 -5.31 7.85 16.79
CA GLY A 99 -4.96 9.26 16.91
C GLY A 99 -5.90 10.17 16.12
N LEU A 100 -6.17 9.84 14.84
CA LEU A 100 -7.10 10.62 14.02
C LEU A 100 -8.53 10.59 14.55
N LEU A 101 -9.02 9.46 15.05
CA LEU A 101 -10.35 9.37 15.67
C LEU A 101 -10.49 10.29 16.88
N SER A 102 -9.40 10.55 17.61
CA SER A 102 -9.43 11.40 18.81
C SER A 102 -9.43 12.91 18.51
N ILE A 103 -8.96 13.33 17.33
CA ILE A 103 -8.71 14.76 17.03
C ILE A 103 -9.28 15.25 15.69
N SER A 104 -9.96 14.41 14.92
CA SER A 104 -10.44 14.78 13.59
C SER A 104 -11.93 14.46 13.39
N THR A 105 -12.52 15.06 12.36
CA THR A 105 -13.91 14.80 11.92
C THR A 105 -13.98 13.69 10.86
N ALA A 106 -12.91 12.95 10.63
CA ALA A 106 -12.88 11.83 9.68
C ALA A 106 -13.87 10.74 10.08
N SER A 107 -14.63 10.22 9.11
CA SER A 107 -15.61 9.17 9.41
C SER A 107 -14.94 7.88 9.85
N PHE A 108 -15.55 7.17 10.80
CA PHE A 108 -15.06 5.87 11.26
C PHE A 108 -14.88 4.89 10.09
N ALA A 109 -15.83 4.86 9.14
CA ALA A 109 -15.77 3.95 7.99
C ALA A 109 -14.53 4.20 7.12
N LEU A 110 -14.18 5.48 6.88
CA LEU A 110 -12.98 5.85 6.12
C LEU A 110 -11.71 5.42 6.86
N LEU A 111 -11.61 5.76 8.13
CA LEU A 111 -10.43 5.46 8.95
C LEU A 111 -10.24 3.95 9.16
N PHE A 112 -11.34 3.20 9.34
CA PHE A 112 -11.29 1.75 9.42
C PHE A 112 -10.88 1.12 8.08
N GLY A 113 -11.38 1.66 6.96
CA GLY A 113 -10.96 1.26 5.63
C GLY A 113 -9.45 1.47 5.42
N TRP A 114 -8.92 2.61 5.86
CA TRP A 114 -7.48 2.89 5.83
C TRP A 114 -6.70 1.92 6.72
N PHE A 115 -7.16 1.67 7.94
CA PHE A 115 -6.50 0.73 8.85
C PHE A 115 -6.35 -0.65 8.23
N ILE A 116 -7.44 -1.23 7.74
CA ILE A 116 -7.42 -2.56 7.14
C ILE A 116 -6.60 -2.56 5.84
N GLY A 117 -6.86 -1.60 4.95
CA GLY A 117 -6.21 -1.52 3.66
C GLY A 117 -4.70 -1.38 3.78
N GLN A 118 -4.25 -0.44 4.58
CA GLN A 118 -2.82 -0.15 4.76
C GLN A 118 -2.09 -1.25 5.55
N THR A 119 -2.80 -1.95 6.43
CA THR A 119 -2.26 -3.15 7.10
C THR A 119 -2.02 -4.28 6.09
N LEU A 120 -2.99 -4.52 5.19
CA LEU A 120 -2.85 -5.52 4.12
C LEU A 120 -1.76 -5.13 3.12
N GLU A 121 -1.66 -3.86 2.78
CA GLU A 121 -0.62 -3.31 1.92
C GLU A 121 0.78 -3.57 2.50
N SER A 122 0.96 -3.31 3.79
CA SER A 122 2.20 -3.62 4.50
C SER A 122 2.51 -5.12 4.50
N ALA A 123 1.49 -5.97 4.59
CA ALA A 123 1.63 -7.43 4.50
C ALA A 123 2.09 -7.88 3.10
N ILE A 124 1.53 -7.29 2.04
CA ILE A 124 1.91 -7.56 0.65
C ILE A 124 3.37 -7.16 0.42
N ALA A 125 3.76 -5.95 0.83
CA ALA A 125 5.14 -5.50 0.76
C ALA A 125 6.07 -6.41 1.57
N GLY A 126 5.66 -6.82 2.76
CA GLY A 126 6.39 -7.78 3.59
C GLY A 126 6.61 -9.12 2.89
N ALA A 127 5.58 -9.66 2.21
CA ALA A 127 5.68 -10.90 1.43
C ALA A 127 6.71 -10.77 0.30
N VAL A 128 6.67 -9.66 -0.42
CA VAL A 128 7.60 -9.34 -1.51
C VAL A 128 9.03 -9.26 -0.97
N ILE A 129 9.24 -8.51 0.11
CA ILE A 129 10.56 -8.35 0.73
C ILE A 129 11.07 -9.69 1.25
N GLY A 130 10.24 -10.43 1.99
CA GLY A 130 10.61 -11.74 2.53
C GLY A 130 11.05 -12.72 1.45
N SER A 131 10.31 -12.78 0.32
CA SER A 131 10.67 -13.60 -0.84
C SER A 131 12.01 -13.18 -1.46
N GLY A 132 12.27 -11.89 -1.58
CA GLY A 132 13.54 -11.38 -2.11
C GLY A 132 14.72 -11.65 -1.19
N LEU A 133 14.52 -11.59 0.13
CA LEU A 133 15.53 -11.90 1.14
C LEU A 133 15.80 -13.41 1.25
N GLU A 134 14.83 -14.27 0.92
CA GLU A 134 15.00 -15.72 0.88
C GLU A 134 15.81 -16.20 -0.35
N GLY A 135 15.96 -15.33 -1.36
CA GLY A 135 16.75 -15.65 -2.56
C GLY A 135 15.93 -15.79 -3.84
N THR A 136 14.65 -15.44 -3.83
CA THR A 136 13.87 -15.38 -5.08
C THR A 136 14.50 -14.38 -6.05
N ARG A 137 14.64 -14.79 -7.33
CA ARG A 137 15.20 -13.92 -8.38
C ARG A 137 14.38 -12.63 -8.50
N LEU A 138 14.99 -11.46 -8.23
CA LEU A 138 14.30 -10.17 -8.19
C LEU A 138 13.57 -9.85 -9.52
N ARG A 139 14.11 -10.26 -10.67
CA ARG A 139 13.42 -10.08 -11.96
C ARG A 139 12.09 -10.84 -12.04
N ARG A 140 12.05 -12.08 -11.52
CA ARG A 140 10.80 -12.86 -11.44
C ARG A 140 9.82 -12.21 -10.47
N LEU A 141 10.30 -11.79 -9.31
CA LEU A 141 9.50 -11.11 -8.30
C LEU A 141 8.90 -9.81 -8.84
N PHE A 142 9.70 -9.02 -9.56
CA PHE A 142 9.23 -7.81 -10.25
C PHE A 142 8.15 -8.12 -11.29
N GLY A 143 8.34 -9.18 -12.10
CA GLY A 143 7.31 -9.61 -13.06
C GLY A 143 5.98 -9.97 -12.38
N VAL A 144 6.01 -10.70 -11.25
CA VAL A 144 4.80 -11.03 -10.47
C VAL A 144 4.13 -9.75 -9.95
N VAL A 145 4.91 -8.81 -9.40
CA VAL A 145 4.38 -7.53 -8.88
C VAL A 145 3.76 -6.69 -10.00
N LEU A 146 4.37 -6.65 -11.19
CA LEU A 146 3.79 -5.95 -12.34
C LEU A 146 2.46 -6.59 -12.79
N ILE A 147 2.37 -7.91 -12.80
CA ILE A 147 1.09 -8.60 -13.11
C ILE A 147 0.03 -8.22 -12.10
N LEU A 148 0.35 -8.23 -10.79
CA LEU A 148 -0.60 -7.82 -9.74
C LEU A 148 -1.04 -6.37 -9.91
N LEU A 149 -0.12 -5.45 -10.22
CA LEU A 149 -0.43 -4.05 -10.50
C LEU A 149 -1.39 -3.93 -11.71
N LEU A 150 -1.09 -4.61 -12.81
CA LEU A 150 -1.95 -4.61 -14.01
C LEU A 150 -3.34 -5.18 -13.70
N LEU A 151 -3.41 -6.28 -12.96
CA LEU A 151 -4.69 -6.86 -12.53
C LEU A 151 -5.47 -5.89 -11.65
N SER A 152 -4.83 -5.16 -10.75
CA SER A 152 -5.46 -4.12 -9.93
C SER A 152 -6.08 -3.03 -10.80
N VAL A 153 -5.32 -2.51 -11.77
CA VAL A 153 -5.80 -1.47 -12.70
C VAL A 153 -6.96 -1.97 -13.54
N ILE A 154 -6.83 -3.17 -14.15
CA ILE A 154 -7.88 -3.77 -14.97
C ILE A 154 -9.15 -3.99 -14.14
N THR A 155 -9.02 -4.50 -12.92
CA THR A 155 -10.17 -4.73 -12.02
C THR A 155 -10.90 -3.43 -11.73
N VAL A 156 -10.17 -2.35 -11.40
CA VAL A 156 -10.79 -1.03 -11.14
C VAL A 156 -11.51 -0.52 -12.40
N ILE A 157 -10.90 -0.61 -13.57
CA ILE A 157 -11.53 -0.20 -14.84
C ILE A 157 -12.82 -0.98 -15.09
N ILE A 158 -12.81 -2.30 -14.87
CA ILE A 158 -14.02 -3.13 -15.03
C ILE A 158 -15.10 -2.71 -14.03
N LEU A 159 -14.75 -2.53 -12.75
CA LEU A 159 -15.70 -2.12 -11.72
C LEU A 159 -16.32 -0.74 -12.03
N GLN A 160 -15.54 0.19 -12.58
CA GLN A 160 -16.01 1.50 -13.01
C GLN A 160 -16.90 1.40 -14.26
N SER A 161 -16.54 0.58 -15.22
CA SER A 161 -17.35 0.38 -16.46
C SER A 161 -18.69 -0.28 -16.17
N LEU A 162 -18.77 -1.13 -15.17
CA LEU A 162 -20.00 -1.76 -14.69
C LEU A 162 -20.84 -0.85 -13.77
N GLY A 163 -20.38 0.37 -13.46
CA GLY A 163 -21.07 1.29 -12.57
C GLY A 163 -21.08 0.87 -11.09
N ILE A 164 -20.29 -0.16 -10.72
CA ILE A 164 -20.18 -0.64 -9.32
C ILE A 164 -19.40 0.36 -8.50
N VAL A 165 -18.37 0.96 -9.09
CA VAL A 165 -17.50 1.95 -8.46
C VAL A 165 -17.61 3.26 -9.26
N PRO A 166 -17.67 4.42 -8.57
CA PRO A 166 -17.75 5.70 -9.25
C PRO A 166 -16.48 6.00 -10.04
N THR A 167 -16.64 6.58 -11.22
CA THR A 167 -15.52 7.18 -11.94
C THR A 167 -15.13 8.49 -11.27
N THR A 168 -13.87 8.69 -10.98
CA THR A 168 -13.35 9.98 -10.49
C THR A 168 -13.43 10.97 -11.65
N ARG A 169 -14.52 11.73 -11.74
CA ARG A 169 -14.59 12.85 -12.69
C ARG A 169 -13.78 13.99 -12.08
N ILE A 170 -12.66 14.30 -12.70
CA ILE A 170 -11.89 15.53 -12.45
C ILE A 170 -12.60 16.61 -13.30
N SER A 171 -13.70 17.13 -12.79
CA SER A 171 -14.38 18.28 -13.38
C SER A 171 -14.07 19.51 -12.56
#